data_5c83955fbd4cebe78d1ab2589e0621b0
#
_entry.id   5c83955fbd4cebe78d1ab2589e0621b0
#
_cell.length_a   1.000
_cell.length_b   1.000
_cell.length_c   1.000
_cell.angle_alpha   90.00
_cell.angle_beta   90.00
_cell.angle_gamma   90.00
#
_symmetry.space_group_name_H-M   'P 1'
#
loop_
_entity.id
_entity.type
_entity.pdbx_description
1 polymer ?
#
loop_
_entity_poly.entity_id
_entity_poly.type
_entity_poly.pdbx_seq_one_letter_code
_entity_poly.pdbx_strand_id
1 'polypeptide(L)'
;TANILANWYGKEEPGFNIEGADETLFGDINDPQVIDKIKAYDDGQFDTLFYATALGEVGVPIAEATPESITQSNKLSFDPIVKLEAELNVKTIVAYSTFYVIRHQLSTYGAMGHSKEAIEKWTVEKGKAQHVCIRAGLFESKSSRGIKLLLRKTAKNPENLRDPLLRSYFEGKSSKEGIKKFEEGIFSEEKEAYGDC
;
A
#
# COMPACT_ATOMS: atom_id res chain seq x y z
N THR A 1 -1.25 -14.17 -26.11
CA THR A 1 -0.98 -14.95 -24.87
C THR A 1 -0.53 -13.96 -23.82
N ALA A 2 -1.23 -13.86 -22.71
CA ALA A 2 -0.81 -12.98 -21.63
C ALA A 2 0.29 -13.68 -20.84
N ASN A 3 1.51 -13.20 -20.93
CA ASN A 3 2.59 -13.64 -20.07
C ASN A 3 2.44 -12.93 -18.72
N ILE A 4 2.36 -13.68 -17.66
CA ILE A 4 2.24 -13.16 -16.30
C ILE A 4 3.57 -13.44 -15.59
N LEU A 5 4.26 -12.35 -15.25
CA LEU A 5 5.43 -12.36 -14.40
C LEU A 5 5.03 -11.76 -13.05
N ALA A 6 5.32 -12.44 -11.97
CA ALA A 6 5.11 -11.93 -10.62
C ALA A 6 6.44 -11.86 -9.88
N ASN A 7 6.70 -10.72 -9.23
CA ASN A 7 7.79 -10.57 -8.29
C ASN A 7 7.23 -10.59 -6.88
N TRP A 8 7.81 -11.43 -6.02
CA TRP A 8 7.44 -11.55 -4.63
C TRP A 8 8.54 -10.99 -3.72
N TYR A 9 8.19 -10.01 -2.91
CA TYR A 9 9.07 -9.49 -1.89
C TYR A 9 9.09 -10.42 -0.68
N GLY A 10 10.19 -11.12 -0.49
CA GLY A 10 10.34 -12.06 0.63
C GLY A 10 11.33 -13.18 0.33
N LYS A 11 11.30 -14.19 1.18
CA LYS A 11 12.09 -15.41 1.00
C LYS A 11 11.32 -16.38 0.12
N GLU A 12 12.04 -17.07 -0.75
CA GLU A 12 11.52 -18.20 -1.48
C GLU A 12 11.08 -19.29 -0.49
N GLU A 13 9.81 -19.71 -0.61
CA GLU A 13 9.27 -20.81 0.18
C GLU A 13 8.99 -21.99 -0.76
N PRO A 14 9.44 -23.23 -0.41
CA PRO A 14 9.18 -24.40 -1.22
C PRO A 14 7.67 -24.59 -1.46
N GLY A 15 7.27 -24.76 -2.72
CA GLY A 15 5.87 -24.92 -3.11
C GLY A 15 5.04 -23.63 -3.15
N PHE A 16 5.64 -22.46 -2.87
CA PHE A 16 4.96 -21.20 -3.09
C PHE A 16 4.85 -20.90 -4.58
N ASN A 17 3.66 -20.56 -5.04
CA ASN A 17 3.40 -20.10 -6.39
C ASN A 17 2.31 -19.01 -6.35
N ILE A 18 2.40 -18.04 -7.26
CA ILE A 18 1.34 -17.04 -7.45
C ILE A 18 0.39 -17.60 -8.51
N GLU A 19 -0.86 -17.83 -8.12
CA GLU A 19 -1.87 -18.35 -9.02
C GLU A 19 -2.00 -17.47 -10.27
N GLY A 20 -1.94 -18.11 -11.44
CA GLY A 20 -2.04 -17.43 -12.73
C GLY A 20 -0.74 -16.81 -13.23
N ALA A 21 0.37 -16.91 -12.50
CA ALA A 21 1.67 -16.47 -12.99
C ALA A 21 2.36 -17.58 -13.79
N ASP A 22 2.92 -17.23 -14.95
CA ASP A 22 3.78 -18.15 -15.73
C ASP A 22 5.12 -18.35 -15.02
N GLU A 23 5.62 -17.31 -14.36
CA GLU A 23 6.86 -17.34 -13.59
C GLU A 23 6.76 -16.47 -12.33
N THR A 24 7.40 -16.91 -11.25
CA THR A 24 7.51 -16.16 -10.00
C THR A 24 8.97 -15.90 -9.68
N LEU A 25 9.35 -14.62 -9.55
CA LEU A 25 10.67 -14.19 -9.12
C LEU A 25 10.63 -13.75 -7.67
N PHE A 26 11.58 -14.28 -6.88
CA PHE A 26 11.75 -13.90 -5.48
C PHE A 26 12.91 -12.91 -5.34
N GLY A 27 12.73 -11.91 -4.48
CA GLY A 27 13.78 -10.96 -4.15
C GLY A 27 13.25 -9.60 -3.74
N ASP A 28 14.19 -8.73 -3.39
CA ASP A 28 13.91 -7.32 -3.09
C ASP A 28 13.85 -6.53 -4.39
N ILE A 29 12.75 -5.86 -4.65
CA ILE A 29 12.57 -5.01 -5.84
C ILE A 29 13.59 -3.85 -5.91
N ASN A 30 14.23 -3.51 -4.80
CA ASN A 30 15.31 -2.53 -4.74
C ASN A 30 16.67 -3.10 -5.15
N ASP A 31 16.81 -4.43 -5.22
CA ASP A 31 18.03 -5.08 -5.69
C ASP A 31 18.14 -4.96 -7.22
N PRO A 32 19.21 -4.37 -7.76
CA PRO A 32 19.44 -4.29 -9.22
C PRO A 32 19.38 -5.65 -9.90
N GLN A 33 19.85 -6.72 -9.24
CA GLN A 33 19.82 -8.06 -9.81
C GLN A 33 18.40 -8.59 -10.05
N VAL A 34 17.44 -8.18 -9.23
CA VAL A 34 16.01 -8.51 -9.43
C VAL A 34 15.47 -7.77 -10.64
N ILE A 35 15.83 -6.49 -10.80
CA ILE A 35 15.44 -5.72 -11.98
C ILE A 35 16.04 -6.33 -13.26
N ASP A 36 17.30 -6.76 -13.22
CA ASP A 36 17.94 -7.41 -14.36
C ASP A 36 17.26 -8.73 -14.75
N LYS A 37 16.81 -9.53 -13.76
CA LYS A 37 16.00 -10.73 -14.01
C LYS A 37 14.65 -10.38 -14.65
N ILE A 38 13.99 -9.32 -14.21
CA ILE A 38 12.74 -8.85 -14.80
C ILE A 38 12.98 -8.39 -16.25
N LYS A 39 14.07 -7.66 -16.51
CA LYS A 39 14.45 -7.23 -17.87
C LYS A 39 14.75 -8.40 -18.81
N ALA A 40 15.36 -9.46 -18.29
CA ALA A 40 15.66 -10.66 -19.08
C ALA A 40 14.40 -11.42 -19.52
N TYR A 41 13.27 -11.18 -18.85
CA TYR A 41 11.99 -11.74 -19.24
C TYR A 41 11.37 -10.88 -20.35
N ASP A 42 11.06 -11.49 -21.49
CA ASP A 42 10.46 -10.86 -22.69
C ASP A 42 11.17 -9.55 -23.13
N ASP A 43 12.51 -9.53 -23.04
CA ASP A 43 13.36 -8.37 -23.34
C ASP A 43 12.91 -7.09 -22.60
N GLY A 44 12.34 -7.23 -21.42
CA GLY A 44 11.84 -6.13 -20.58
C GLY A 44 10.62 -5.42 -21.16
N GLN A 45 9.88 -6.06 -22.06
CA GLN A 45 8.68 -5.50 -22.70
C GLN A 45 7.42 -6.02 -22.02
N PHE A 46 6.60 -5.11 -21.53
CA PHE A 46 5.35 -5.45 -20.84
C PHE A 46 4.20 -4.57 -21.31
N ASP A 47 3.02 -5.16 -21.52
CA ASP A 47 1.82 -4.39 -21.80
C ASP A 47 1.34 -3.66 -20.55
N THR A 48 1.30 -4.33 -19.41
CA THR A 48 0.82 -3.74 -18.15
C THR A 48 1.64 -4.22 -16.97
N LEU A 49 2.06 -3.28 -16.15
CA LEU A 49 2.69 -3.52 -14.84
C LEU A 49 1.70 -3.14 -13.74
N PHE A 50 1.32 -4.11 -12.91
CA PHE A 50 0.56 -3.85 -11.68
C PHE A 50 1.50 -3.77 -10.50
N TYR A 51 1.61 -2.59 -9.88
CA TYR A 51 2.44 -2.39 -8.70
C TYR A 51 1.59 -2.31 -7.45
N ALA A 52 1.52 -3.42 -6.71
CA ALA A 52 0.66 -3.57 -5.53
C ALA A 52 1.42 -3.63 -4.21
N THR A 53 2.73 -3.39 -4.23
CA THR A 53 3.56 -3.47 -3.03
C THR A 53 3.43 -2.19 -2.21
N ALA A 54 3.29 -2.34 -0.89
CA ALA A 54 3.28 -1.22 0.05
C ALA A 54 3.80 -1.66 1.40
N LEU A 55 4.64 -0.83 1.99
CA LEU A 55 5.14 -0.97 3.36
C LEU A 55 5.29 0.42 3.96
N GLY A 56 4.99 0.55 5.24
CA GLY A 56 5.20 1.81 5.95
C GLY A 56 4.64 1.78 7.35
N GLU A 57 4.99 2.80 8.12
CA GLU A 57 4.45 3.01 9.44
C GLU A 57 2.95 3.34 9.35
N VAL A 58 2.18 2.64 10.16
CA VAL A 58 0.74 2.85 10.35
C VAL A 58 0.41 2.90 11.84
N GLY A 59 -0.77 3.41 12.20
CA GLY A 59 -1.19 3.55 13.59
C GLY A 59 -0.78 4.87 14.23
N VAL A 60 -0.24 5.79 13.44
CA VAL A 60 0.04 7.19 13.81
C VAL A 60 -0.63 8.13 12.81
N PRO A 61 -0.97 9.36 13.19
CA PRO A 61 -1.47 10.36 12.24
C PRO A 61 -0.49 10.60 11.08
N ILE A 62 -1.01 10.84 9.88
CA ILE A 62 -0.16 11.13 8.71
C ILE A 62 0.73 12.36 8.97
N ALA A 63 0.19 13.38 9.64
CA ALA A 63 0.91 14.61 9.98
C ALA A 63 2.07 14.40 10.98
N GLU A 64 2.11 13.27 11.68
CA GLU A 64 3.17 12.93 12.64
C GLU A 64 4.25 11.99 12.05
N ALA A 65 4.11 11.59 10.79
CA ALA A 65 5.11 10.77 10.13
C ALA A 65 6.45 11.53 10.03
N THR A 66 7.53 10.87 10.44
CA THR A 66 8.86 11.49 10.37
C THR A 66 9.43 11.41 8.95
N PRO A 67 10.37 12.31 8.56
CA PRO A 67 11.03 12.23 7.26
C PRO A 67 11.69 10.86 7.02
N GLU A 68 12.23 10.25 8.06
CA GLU A 68 12.86 8.92 7.99
C GLU A 68 11.82 7.84 7.71
N SER A 69 10.66 7.85 8.40
CA SER A 69 9.60 6.88 8.17
C SER A 69 8.96 7.04 6.79
N ILE A 70 8.82 8.27 6.29
CA ILE A 70 8.35 8.56 4.94
C ILE A 70 9.33 7.99 3.90
N THR A 71 10.65 8.25 4.08
CA THR A 71 11.69 7.72 3.19
C THR A 71 11.67 6.20 3.18
N GLN A 72 11.55 5.55 4.34
CA GLN A 72 11.47 4.08 4.41
C GLN A 72 10.19 3.54 3.74
N SER A 73 9.07 4.22 3.89
CA SER A 73 7.83 3.84 3.22
C SER A 73 7.97 3.95 1.70
N ASN A 74 8.54 5.03 1.19
CA ASN A 74 8.69 5.25 -0.25
C ASN A 74 9.62 4.22 -0.91
N LYS A 75 10.67 3.76 -0.23
CA LYS A 75 11.59 2.74 -0.76
C LYS A 75 10.91 1.48 -1.29
N LEU A 76 9.74 1.14 -0.76
CA LEU A 76 9.00 -0.03 -1.23
C LEU A 76 7.66 0.35 -1.86
N SER A 77 7.05 1.44 -1.42
CA SER A 77 5.69 1.79 -1.85
C SER A 77 5.65 2.67 -3.10
N PHE A 78 6.71 3.45 -3.38
CA PHE A 78 6.70 4.42 -4.47
C PHE A 78 7.97 4.41 -5.34
N ASP A 79 9.18 4.49 -4.76
CA ASP A 79 10.42 4.62 -5.52
C ASP A 79 10.61 3.51 -6.59
N PRO A 80 10.24 2.23 -6.32
CA PRO A 80 10.36 1.20 -7.33
C PRO A 80 9.45 1.40 -8.54
N ILE A 81 8.32 2.10 -8.42
CA ILE A 81 7.46 2.41 -9.57
C ILE A 81 8.23 3.26 -10.57
N VAL A 82 8.83 4.34 -10.09
CA VAL A 82 9.63 5.27 -10.90
C VAL A 82 10.82 4.54 -11.52
N LYS A 83 11.50 3.69 -10.74
CA LYS A 83 12.63 2.91 -11.21
C LYS A 83 12.22 1.91 -12.30
N LEU A 84 11.15 1.16 -12.09
CA LEU A 84 10.65 0.20 -13.07
C LEU A 84 10.21 0.88 -14.38
N GLU A 85 9.57 2.05 -14.30
CA GLU A 85 9.24 2.83 -15.49
C GLU A 85 10.49 3.29 -16.27
N ALA A 86 11.54 3.67 -15.55
CA ALA A 86 12.80 4.08 -16.17
C ALA A 86 13.51 2.92 -16.87
N GLU A 87 13.47 1.74 -16.27
CA GLU A 87 14.29 0.58 -16.60
C GLU A 87 13.60 -0.41 -17.56
N LEU A 88 12.27 -0.44 -17.60
CA LEU A 88 11.47 -1.35 -18.42
C LEU A 88 10.77 -0.62 -19.56
N ASN A 89 10.36 -1.37 -20.58
CA ASN A 89 9.49 -0.87 -21.66
C ASN A 89 8.05 -1.30 -21.38
N VAL A 90 7.34 -0.51 -20.57
CA VAL A 90 5.98 -0.79 -20.13
C VAL A 90 5.01 0.18 -20.81
N LYS A 91 3.89 -0.31 -21.38
CA LYS A 91 2.87 0.55 -21.98
C LYS A 91 1.99 1.21 -20.93
N THR A 92 1.58 0.45 -19.90
CA THR A 92 0.70 0.93 -18.83
C THR A 92 1.21 0.51 -17.47
N ILE A 93 1.31 1.44 -16.53
CA ILE A 93 1.62 1.14 -15.12
C ILE A 93 0.41 1.46 -14.27
N VAL A 94 -0.07 0.43 -13.57
CA VAL A 94 -1.19 0.52 -12.62
C VAL A 94 -0.64 0.48 -11.21
N ALA A 95 -0.80 1.58 -10.47
CA ALA A 95 -0.42 1.68 -9.07
C ALA A 95 -1.65 1.79 -8.17
N TYR A 96 -1.50 1.39 -6.91
CA TYR A 96 -2.60 1.36 -5.97
C TYR A 96 -2.44 2.44 -4.90
N SER A 97 -3.46 3.29 -4.79
CA SER A 97 -3.66 4.22 -3.69
C SER A 97 -4.85 3.79 -2.83
N THR A 98 -5.22 4.62 -1.89
CA THR A 98 -6.41 4.46 -1.03
C THR A 98 -7.03 5.84 -0.78
N PHE A 99 -8.14 5.88 -0.08
CA PHE A 99 -8.79 7.12 0.32
C PHE A 99 -8.09 7.76 1.54
N TYR A 100 -6.77 7.92 1.48
CA TYR A 100 -5.93 8.37 2.60
C TYR A 100 -6.30 9.77 3.12
N VAL A 101 -7.02 10.57 2.35
CA VAL A 101 -7.46 11.92 2.72
C VAL A 101 -8.69 11.95 3.62
N ILE A 102 -9.40 10.83 3.80
CA ILE A 102 -10.52 10.78 4.73
C ILE A 102 -10.01 10.85 6.17
N ARG A 103 -10.82 11.40 7.07
CA ARG A 103 -10.43 11.73 8.44
C ARG A 103 -9.90 10.54 9.24
N HIS A 104 -10.52 9.36 9.08
CA HIS A 104 -10.10 8.12 9.73
C HIS A 104 -8.74 7.63 9.24
N GLN A 105 -8.45 7.76 7.94
CA GLN A 105 -7.16 7.40 7.39
C GLN A 105 -6.07 8.43 7.78
N LEU A 106 -6.41 9.73 7.79
CA LEU A 106 -5.50 10.78 8.27
C LEU A 106 -5.03 10.52 9.70
N SER A 107 -5.88 9.91 10.55
CA SER A 107 -5.55 9.63 11.96
C SER A 107 -4.67 8.40 12.18
N THR A 108 -4.48 7.53 11.16
CA THR A 108 -3.83 6.22 11.37
C THR A 108 -2.85 5.79 10.30
N TYR A 109 -2.84 6.44 9.14
CA TYR A 109 -2.14 5.87 7.97
C TYR A 109 -0.66 6.25 7.90
N GLY A 110 -0.16 7.10 8.81
CA GLY A 110 1.25 7.41 9.02
C GLY A 110 2.03 7.70 7.74
N ALA A 111 3.23 7.17 7.65
CA ALA A 111 4.10 7.35 6.49
C ALA A 111 3.52 6.78 5.19
N MET A 112 2.66 5.75 5.26
CA MET A 112 2.00 5.21 4.07
C MET A 112 1.10 6.22 3.38
N GLY A 113 0.49 7.17 4.11
CA GLY A 113 -0.31 8.26 3.51
C GLY A 113 0.52 9.12 2.55
N HIS A 114 1.75 9.45 2.93
CA HIS A 114 2.67 10.20 2.06
C HIS A 114 3.06 9.41 0.81
N SER A 115 3.27 8.10 0.92
CA SER A 115 3.55 7.26 -0.25
C SER A 115 2.36 7.18 -1.21
N LYS A 116 1.12 7.15 -0.67
CA LYS A 116 -0.09 7.18 -1.51
C LYS A 116 -0.27 8.53 -2.20
N GLU A 117 0.03 9.63 -1.50
CA GLU A 117 0.07 10.96 -2.10
C GLU A 117 1.11 11.05 -3.23
N ALA A 118 2.31 10.48 -3.02
CA ALA A 118 3.36 10.46 -4.04
C ALA A 118 2.91 9.67 -5.30
N ILE A 119 2.27 8.51 -5.13
CA ILE A 119 1.70 7.72 -6.22
C ILE A 119 0.68 8.54 -6.99
N GLU A 120 -0.24 9.24 -6.32
CA GLU A 120 -1.29 10.02 -6.98
C GLU A 120 -0.72 11.22 -7.72
N LYS A 121 0.30 11.90 -7.16
CA LYS A 121 1.01 12.98 -7.84
C LYS A 121 1.74 12.48 -9.08
N TRP A 122 2.46 11.37 -8.97
CA TRP A 122 3.14 10.74 -10.10
C TRP A 122 2.16 10.32 -11.20
N THR A 123 0.96 9.85 -10.84
CA THR A 123 -0.04 9.38 -11.82
C THR A 123 -0.49 10.49 -12.78
N VAL A 124 -0.48 11.74 -12.37
CA VAL A 124 -0.87 12.88 -13.23
C VAL A 124 0.31 13.47 -13.99
N GLU A 125 1.53 13.00 -13.74
CA GLU A 125 2.72 13.41 -14.48
C GLU A 125 2.81 12.67 -15.82
N LYS A 126 3.42 13.32 -16.80
CA LYS A 126 3.68 12.70 -18.10
C LYS A 126 4.93 11.82 -18.01
N GLY A 127 4.74 10.51 -18.10
CA GLY A 127 5.82 9.52 -18.12
C GLY A 127 6.05 8.87 -19.49
N LYS A 128 6.86 7.82 -19.51
CA LYS A 128 7.06 6.94 -20.68
C LYS A 128 5.85 6.04 -20.89
N ALA A 129 5.29 5.54 -19.78
CA ALA A 129 4.09 4.70 -19.75
C ALA A 129 2.82 5.54 -19.56
N GLN A 130 1.68 4.94 -19.85
CA GLN A 130 0.40 5.45 -19.36
C GLN A 130 0.30 5.13 -17.87
N HIS A 131 0.07 6.15 -17.05
CA HIS A 131 -0.11 5.98 -15.62
C HIS A 131 -1.59 5.80 -15.27
N VAL A 132 -1.89 4.81 -14.43
CA VAL A 132 -3.21 4.55 -13.89
C VAL A 132 -3.10 4.41 -12.37
N CYS A 133 -3.95 5.10 -11.63
CA CYS A 133 -4.05 4.95 -10.19
C CYS A 133 -5.42 4.36 -9.82
N ILE A 134 -5.41 3.27 -9.07
CA ILE A 134 -6.60 2.66 -8.50
C ILE A 134 -6.65 3.01 -7.00
N ARG A 135 -7.64 3.81 -6.58
CA ARG A 135 -7.94 4.00 -5.17
C ARG A 135 -8.78 2.83 -4.67
N ALA A 136 -8.23 2.05 -3.75
CA ALA A 136 -8.94 0.95 -3.11
C ALA A 136 -9.45 1.38 -1.73
N GLY A 137 -10.70 1.09 -1.44
CA GLY A 137 -11.28 1.24 -0.11
C GLY A 137 -10.74 0.19 0.87
N LEU A 138 -11.20 0.24 2.10
CA LEU A 138 -10.83 -0.74 3.12
C LEU A 138 -11.42 -2.12 2.77
N PHE A 139 -10.57 -3.15 2.69
CA PHE A 139 -10.99 -4.53 2.47
C PHE A 139 -10.20 -5.51 3.36
N GLU A 140 -10.74 -6.71 3.55
CA GLU A 140 -10.08 -7.74 4.32
C GLU A 140 -8.85 -8.31 3.58
N SER A 141 -7.70 -8.20 4.24
CA SER A 141 -6.43 -8.72 3.74
C SER A 141 -5.52 -9.17 4.91
N LYS A 142 -4.40 -9.81 4.61
CA LYS A 142 -3.39 -10.11 5.65
C LYS A 142 -2.87 -8.81 6.29
N SER A 143 -2.67 -7.77 5.49
CA SER A 143 -2.20 -6.45 5.96
C SER A 143 -3.22 -5.76 6.85
N SER A 144 -4.49 -5.68 6.44
CA SER A 144 -5.54 -5.06 7.26
C SER A 144 -5.74 -5.79 8.59
N ARG A 145 -5.66 -7.12 8.60
CA ARG A 145 -5.66 -7.92 9.85
C ARG A 145 -4.46 -7.61 10.75
N GLY A 146 -3.28 -7.42 10.17
CA GLY A 146 -2.07 -7.02 10.91
C GLY A 146 -2.24 -5.65 11.57
N ILE A 147 -2.76 -4.67 10.86
CA ILE A 147 -3.08 -3.32 11.39
C ILE A 147 -4.10 -3.42 12.53
N LYS A 148 -5.16 -4.19 12.37
CA LYS A 148 -6.16 -4.42 13.42
C LYS A 148 -5.54 -5.02 14.69
N LEU A 149 -4.59 -5.96 14.54
CA LEU A 149 -3.87 -6.55 15.68
C LEU A 149 -2.99 -5.52 16.39
N LEU A 150 -2.30 -4.66 15.63
CA LEU A 150 -1.50 -3.57 16.19
C LEU A 150 -2.40 -2.60 16.98
N LEU A 151 -3.49 -2.14 16.39
CA LEU A 151 -4.45 -1.26 17.05
C LEU A 151 -5.03 -1.89 18.31
N ARG A 152 -5.34 -3.21 18.31
CA ARG A 152 -5.81 -3.92 19.53
C ARG A 152 -4.78 -3.92 20.64
N LYS A 153 -3.50 -4.05 20.32
CA LYS A 153 -2.42 -4.01 21.33
C LYS A 153 -2.28 -2.61 21.91
N THR A 154 -2.26 -1.58 21.07
CA THR A 154 -2.12 -0.18 21.49
C THR A 154 -3.33 0.29 22.28
N ALA A 155 -4.53 -0.08 21.84
CA ALA A 155 -5.80 0.32 22.46
C ALA A 155 -6.12 -0.38 23.81
N LYS A 156 -5.26 -1.29 24.29
CA LYS A 156 -5.35 -1.76 25.68
C LYS A 156 -5.18 -0.62 26.69
N ASN A 157 -4.40 0.38 26.31
CA ASN A 157 -4.22 1.63 27.01
C ASN A 157 -4.56 2.75 26.02
N PRO A 158 -5.80 3.24 25.96
CA PRO A 158 -6.26 4.24 24.97
C PRO A 158 -5.45 5.53 24.96
N GLU A 159 -4.82 5.88 26.08
CA GLU A 159 -3.90 7.02 26.20
C GLU A 159 -2.68 6.92 25.29
N ASN A 160 -2.31 5.71 24.85
CA ASN A 160 -1.22 5.49 23.89
C ASN A 160 -1.63 5.78 22.44
N LEU A 161 -2.94 5.95 22.20
CA LEU A 161 -3.45 6.37 20.90
C LEU A 161 -3.30 7.89 20.79
N ARG A 162 -2.41 8.34 19.92
CA ARG A 162 -2.05 9.77 19.81
C ARG A 162 -3.20 10.60 19.27
N ASP A 163 -3.89 10.08 18.26
CA ASP A 163 -4.98 10.81 17.61
C ASP A 163 -6.26 10.82 18.46
N PRO A 164 -6.88 12.00 18.69
CA PRO A 164 -8.11 12.11 19.48
C PRO A 164 -9.30 11.38 18.86
N LEU A 165 -9.44 11.40 17.53
CA LEU A 165 -10.52 10.67 16.86
C LEU A 165 -10.37 9.18 17.09
N LEU A 166 -9.18 8.63 16.82
CA LEU A 166 -8.89 7.21 17.03
C LEU A 166 -9.15 6.83 18.51
N ARG A 167 -8.66 7.63 19.47
CA ARG A 167 -8.85 7.41 20.90
C ARG A 167 -10.33 7.31 21.27
N SER A 168 -11.18 8.18 20.74
CA SER A 168 -12.63 8.23 21.08
C SER A 168 -13.37 6.94 20.75
N TYR A 169 -12.85 6.15 19.82
CA TYR A 169 -13.43 4.84 19.48
C TYR A 169 -13.17 3.77 20.55
N PHE A 170 -12.16 3.97 21.40
CA PHE A 170 -11.73 2.97 22.40
C PHE A 170 -12.09 3.36 23.82
N GLU A 171 -12.36 4.61 24.11
CA GLU A 171 -12.75 5.07 25.44
C GLU A 171 -14.04 4.38 25.92
N GLY A 172 -13.94 3.69 27.08
CA GLY A 172 -15.06 2.96 27.69
C GLY A 172 -15.55 1.73 26.93
N LYS A 173 -14.77 1.25 25.94
CA LYS A 173 -15.14 0.11 25.10
C LYS A 173 -14.06 -0.98 25.09
N SER A 174 -14.45 -2.20 24.75
CA SER A 174 -13.48 -3.24 24.43
C SER A 174 -12.71 -2.88 23.13
N SER A 175 -11.45 -3.31 23.03
CA SER A 175 -10.65 -3.09 21.83
C SER A 175 -11.28 -3.69 20.57
N LYS A 176 -12.04 -4.78 20.70
CA LYS A 176 -12.79 -5.38 19.58
C LYS A 176 -13.91 -4.48 19.09
N GLU A 177 -14.68 -3.92 20.01
CA GLU A 177 -15.77 -3.01 19.70
C GLU A 177 -15.26 -1.68 19.11
N GLY A 178 -14.21 -1.12 19.70
CA GLY A 178 -13.58 0.11 19.19
C GLY A 178 -13.11 -0.05 17.76
N ILE A 179 -12.42 -1.15 17.42
CA ILE A 179 -11.98 -1.41 16.05
C ILE A 179 -13.16 -1.54 15.09
N LYS A 180 -14.19 -2.30 15.46
CA LYS A 180 -15.37 -2.46 14.62
C LYS A 180 -16.00 -1.11 14.29
N LYS A 181 -16.20 -0.26 15.30
CA LYS A 181 -16.76 1.09 15.11
C LYS A 181 -15.86 2.00 14.30
N PHE A 182 -14.54 1.89 14.46
CA PHE A 182 -13.58 2.64 13.66
C PHE A 182 -13.64 2.24 12.18
N GLU A 183 -13.74 0.94 11.88
CA GLU A 183 -13.95 0.45 10.51
C GLU A 183 -15.27 0.93 9.90
N GLU A 184 -16.35 0.87 10.67
CA GLU A 184 -17.66 1.42 10.27
C GLU A 184 -17.55 2.91 9.94
N GLY A 185 -16.75 3.65 10.70
CA GLY A 185 -16.45 5.06 10.42
C GLY A 185 -15.70 5.27 9.11
N ILE A 186 -14.69 4.43 8.81
CA ILE A 186 -13.98 4.47 7.53
C ILE A 186 -14.96 4.26 6.38
N PHE A 187 -15.74 3.18 6.41
CA PHE A 187 -16.71 2.89 5.34
C PHE A 187 -17.74 3.99 5.16
N SER A 188 -18.20 4.61 6.26
CA SER A 188 -19.14 5.73 6.19
C SER A 188 -18.54 6.94 5.50
N GLU A 189 -17.31 7.31 5.82
CA GLU A 189 -16.61 8.44 5.18
C GLU A 189 -16.27 8.14 3.70
N GLU A 190 -15.84 6.91 3.39
CA GLU A 190 -15.59 6.50 2.00
C GLU A 190 -16.86 6.64 1.15
N LYS A 191 -17.98 6.15 1.66
CA LYS A 191 -19.28 6.25 0.98
C LYS A 191 -19.76 7.70 0.85
N GLU A 192 -19.60 8.54 1.87
CA GLU A 192 -19.99 9.94 1.84
C GLU A 192 -19.17 10.74 0.84
N ALA A 193 -17.84 10.49 0.80
CA ALA A 193 -16.93 11.25 -0.04
C ALA A 193 -16.97 10.82 -1.53
N TYR A 194 -17.21 9.54 -1.81
CA TYR A 194 -17.00 8.95 -3.14
C TYR A 194 -18.18 8.16 -3.68
N GLY A 195 -19.27 8.04 -2.92
CA GLY A 195 -20.46 7.28 -3.28
C GLY A 195 -20.32 5.76 -3.00
N ASP A 196 -21.31 5.01 -3.48
CA ASP A 196 -21.25 3.54 -3.41
C ASP A 196 -20.21 3.02 -4.43
N CYS A 197 -19.11 2.48 -3.92
CA CYS A 197 -18.02 1.88 -4.70
C CYS A 197 -18.29 0.42 -5.02
#